data_8725ad9507779695f34aee63af34f903
#
_entry.id   8725ad9507779695f34aee63af34f903
#
_cell.length_a   1.000
_cell.length_b   1.000
_cell.length_c   1.000
_cell.angle_alpha   90.00
_cell.angle_beta   90.00
_cell.angle_gamma   90.00
#
_symmetry.space_group_name_H-M   'P 1'
#
loop_
_entity.id
_entity.type
_entity.pdbx_description
1 polymer ?
#
loop_
_entity_poly.entity_id
_entity_poly.type
_entity_poly.pdbx_seq_one_letter_code
_entity_poly.pdbx_strand_id
1 'polypeptide(L)'
;MEKIEKIWLTEDAVWIKTADGKEACEKFNDYPRLKYATKEQLANYEADDYGLHWEDLDEDLSFEGFFNKKETTDLYKLFISHPELNVSAVARRMGISQSLMAQYISGKKKPSNERLDLILNTIHHIGLELISVKPRPEYPAFEKTAIPAVAEG
;
A
#
# COMPACT_ATOMS: atom_id res chain seq x y z
N MET A 1 -2.96 -26.26 -6.08
CA MET A 1 -3.98 -25.31 -5.59
C MET A 1 -5.32 -25.60 -6.25
N GLU A 2 -6.41 -25.50 -5.50
CA GLU A 2 -7.75 -25.69 -6.02
C GLU A 2 -8.06 -24.69 -7.13
N LYS A 3 -8.83 -25.17 -8.12
CA LYS A 3 -9.25 -24.33 -9.24
C LYS A 3 -10.16 -23.19 -8.76
N ILE A 4 -9.97 -22.01 -9.33
CA ILE A 4 -10.83 -20.86 -9.05
C ILE A 4 -12.09 -20.99 -9.89
N GLU A 5 -13.24 -21.00 -9.23
CA GLU A 5 -14.55 -21.14 -9.84
C GLU A 5 -15.18 -19.80 -10.18
N LYS A 6 -14.94 -18.79 -9.32
CA LYS A 6 -15.59 -17.47 -9.45
C LYS A 6 -14.65 -16.36 -9.02
N ILE A 7 -14.71 -15.24 -9.74
CA ILE A 7 -14.01 -14.00 -9.41
C ILE A 7 -15.05 -12.88 -9.51
N TRP A 8 -15.10 -12.01 -8.48
CA TRP A 8 -15.99 -10.85 -8.52
C TRP A 8 -15.36 -9.68 -7.77
N LEU A 9 -15.79 -8.49 -8.12
CA LEU A 9 -15.35 -7.25 -7.49
C LEU A 9 -16.45 -6.73 -6.57
N THR A 10 -16.04 -6.21 -5.44
CA THR A 10 -16.87 -5.36 -4.58
C THR A 10 -16.31 -3.95 -4.65
N GLU A 11 -16.93 -3.03 -3.93
CA GLU A 11 -16.47 -1.64 -3.92
C GLU A 11 -15.04 -1.50 -3.39
N ASP A 12 -14.63 -2.36 -2.47
CA ASP A 12 -13.37 -2.26 -1.75
C ASP A 12 -12.41 -3.44 -1.95
N ALA A 13 -12.82 -4.48 -2.66
CA ALA A 13 -12.01 -5.69 -2.76
C ALA A 13 -12.28 -6.49 -4.04
N VAL A 14 -11.33 -7.33 -4.39
CA VAL A 14 -11.52 -8.41 -5.37
C VAL A 14 -11.62 -9.73 -4.60
N TRP A 15 -12.63 -10.52 -4.94
CA TRP A 15 -12.93 -11.79 -4.30
C TRP A 15 -12.72 -12.95 -5.27
N ILE A 16 -12.30 -14.07 -4.71
CA ILE A 16 -12.21 -15.32 -5.46
C ILE A 16 -12.88 -16.44 -4.65
N LYS A 17 -13.41 -17.43 -5.38
CA LYS A 17 -13.99 -18.62 -4.80
C LYS A 17 -13.41 -19.85 -5.50
N THR A 18 -12.93 -20.79 -4.71
CA THR A 18 -12.42 -22.06 -5.23
C THR A 18 -13.56 -23.03 -5.53
N ALA A 19 -13.25 -24.07 -6.30
CA ALA A 19 -14.22 -25.11 -6.64
C ALA A 19 -14.74 -25.87 -5.41
N ASP A 20 -13.94 -25.95 -4.34
CA ASP A 20 -14.35 -26.57 -3.05
C ASP A 20 -15.10 -25.62 -2.11
N GLY A 21 -15.37 -24.39 -2.55
CA GLY A 21 -16.21 -23.43 -1.85
C GLY A 21 -15.48 -22.44 -0.92
N LYS A 22 -14.16 -22.46 -0.88
CA LYS A 22 -13.39 -21.49 -0.09
C LYS A 22 -13.40 -20.12 -0.77
N GLU A 23 -13.61 -19.09 0.02
CA GLU A 23 -13.59 -17.71 -0.46
C GLU A 23 -12.47 -16.93 0.20
N ALA A 24 -11.87 -16.01 -0.55
CA ALA A 24 -10.87 -15.07 -0.05
C ALA A 24 -10.92 -13.79 -0.84
N CYS A 25 -10.39 -12.71 -0.27
CA CYS A 25 -10.34 -11.42 -0.95
C CYS A 25 -9.00 -10.73 -0.75
N GLU A 26 -8.71 -9.83 -1.65
CA GLU A 26 -7.63 -8.84 -1.52
C GLU A 26 -8.27 -7.46 -1.56
N LYS A 27 -7.97 -6.63 -0.56
CA LYS A 27 -8.49 -5.27 -0.51
C LYS A 27 -7.68 -4.36 -1.42
N PHE A 28 -8.36 -3.54 -2.21
CA PHE A 28 -7.70 -2.59 -3.10
C PHE A 28 -6.82 -1.60 -2.35
N ASN A 29 -7.20 -1.22 -1.13
CA ASN A 29 -6.43 -0.30 -0.30
C ASN A 29 -5.06 -0.84 0.10
N ASP A 30 -4.86 -2.14 0.05
CA ASP A 30 -3.57 -2.76 0.40
C ASP A 30 -2.56 -2.68 -0.75
N TYR A 31 -2.99 -2.23 -1.93
CA TYR A 31 -2.17 -2.15 -3.14
C TYR A 31 -2.27 -0.75 -3.73
N PRO A 32 -1.21 0.07 -3.67
CA PRO A 32 -1.29 1.47 -4.12
C PRO A 32 -1.82 1.65 -5.55
N ARG A 33 -1.43 0.76 -6.46
CA ARG A 33 -1.86 0.82 -7.85
C ARG A 33 -3.35 0.50 -8.03
N LEU A 34 -3.93 -0.28 -7.14
CA LEU A 34 -5.36 -0.59 -7.14
C LEU A 34 -6.16 0.43 -6.33
N LYS A 35 -5.57 0.94 -5.26
CA LYS A 35 -6.22 1.91 -4.37
C LYS A 35 -6.69 3.17 -5.09
N TYR A 36 -5.88 3.67 -6.02
CA TYR A 36 -6.18 4.91 -6.75
C TYR A 36 -6.75 4.68 -8.14
N ALA A 37 -7.04 3.43 -8.49
CA ALA A 37 -7.60 3.08 -9.79
C ALA A 37 -9.09 3.42 -9.87
N THR A 38 -9.56 3.69 -11.09
CA THR A 38 -10.99 3.88 -11.35
C THR A 38 -11.72 2.54 -11.34
N LYS A 39 -13.03 2.58 -11.24
CA LYS A 39 -13.86 1.35 -11.31
C LYS A 39 -13.66 0.61 -12.63
N GLU A 40 -13.53 1.35 -13.74
CA GLU A 40 -13.28 0.77 -15.05
C GLU A 40 -11.92 0.08 -15.10
N GLN A 41 -10.89 0.70 -14.53
CA GLN A 41 -9.56 0.11 -14.46
C GLN A 41 -9.56 -1.16 -13.61
N LEU A 42 -10.24 -1.14 -12.46
CA LEU A 42 -10.33 -2.32 -11.59
C LEU A 42 -11.08 -3.46 -12.25
N ALA A 43 -12.07 -3.17 -13.07
CA ALA A 43 -12.83 -4.18 -13.80
C ALA A 43 -12.06 -4.75 -15.00
N ASN A 44 -11.01 -4.07 -15.45
CA ASN A 44 -10.22 -4.46 -16.62
C ASN A 44 -9.04 -5.34 -16.23
N TYR A 45 -9.32 -6.46 -15.60
CA TYR A 45 -8.32 -7.48 -15.26
C TYR A 45 -8.43 -8.68 -16.20
N GLU A 46 -7.33 -9.40 -16.33
CA GLU A 46 -7.27 -10.70 -16.96
C GLU A 46 -6.94 -11.75 -15.90
N ALA A 47 -7.49 -12.94 -16.06
CA ALA A 47 -7.23 -14.06 -15.16
C ALA A 47 -6.57 -15.20 -15.92
N ASP A 48 -5.55 -15.79 -15.32
CA ASP A 48 -4.96 -17.04 -15.80
C ASP A 48 -5.03 -18.11 -14.70
N ASP A 49 -4.32 -19.21 -14.85
CA ASP A 49 -4.32 -20.31 -13.87
C ASP A 49 -3.66 -19.91 -12.53
N TYR A 50 -2.90 -18.82 -12.50
CA TYR A 50 -2.08 -18.44 -11.36
C TYR A 50 -2.58 -17.19 -10.63
N GLY A 51 -3.29 -16.30 -11.31
CA GLY A 51 -3.69 -15.05 -10.69
C GLY A 51 -4.45 -14.09 -11.58
N LEU A 52 -4.58 -12.88 -11.07
CA LEU A 52 -5.21 -11.75 -11.72
C LEU A 52 -4.16 -10.74 -12.16
N HIS A 53 -4.33 -10.19 -13.36
CA HIS A 53 -3.40 -9.25 -13.95
C HIS A 53 -4.13 -8.00 -14.42
N TRP A 54 -3.68 -6.85 -13.94
CA TRP A 54 -4.13 -5.54 -14.40
C TRP A 54 -3.00 -4.93 -15.24
N GLU A 55 -3.03 -5.16 -16.54
CA GLU A 55 -1.97 -4.68 -17.44
C GLU A 55 -1.82 -3.15 -17.38
N ASP A 56 -2.95 -2.43 -17.42
CA ASP A 56 -2.95 -0.97 -17.38
C ASP A 56 -2.38 -0.40 -16.08
N LEU A 57 -2.46 -1.14 -15.00
CA LEU A 57 -2.00 -0.73 -13.68
C LEU A 57 -0.66 -1.35 -13.29
N ASP A 58 -0.14 -2.23 -14.13
CA ASP A 58 1.09 -3.00 -13.85
C ASP A 58 1.03 -3.68 -12.48
N GLU A 59 -0.09 -4.36 -12.19
CA GLU A 59 -0.31 -5.04 -10.93
C GLU A 59 -0.73 -6.49 -11.16
N ASP A 60 -0.17 -7.38 -10.36
CA ASP A 60 -0.45 -8.81 -10.40
C ASP A 60 -0.75 -9.33 -9.01
N LEU A 61 -1.81 -10.12 -8.88
CA LEU A 61 -2.16 -10.78 -7.63
C LEU A 61 -2.25 -12.29 -7.86
N SER A 62 -1.42 -13.07 -7.18
CA SER A 62 -1.49 -14.53 -7.27
C SER A 62 -2.68 -15.07 -6.48
N PHE A 63 -3.35 -16.11 -6.99
CA PHE A 63 -4.43 -16.75 -6.25
C PHE A 63 -3.94 -17.36 -4.94
N GLU A 64 -2.74 -17.91 -4.95
CA GLU A 64 -2.12 -18.43 -3.74
C GLU A 64 -1.99 -17.35 -2.66
N GLY A 65 -1.62 -16.13 -3.04
CA GLY A 65 -1.50 -15.00 -2.13
C GLY A 65 -2.80 -14.60 -1.44
N PHE A 66 -3.96 -14.88 -2.04
CA PHE A 66 -5.25 -14.62 -1.42
C PHE A 66 -5.46 -15.46 -0.16
N PHE A 67 -4.91 -16.65 -0.12
CA PHE A 67 -5.09 -17.61 0.99
C PHE A 67 -3.89 -17.63 1.95
N ASN A 68 -2.71 -17.27 1.49
CA ASN A 68 -1.46 -17.30 2.26
C ASN A 68 -1.02 -15.89 2.66
N LYS A 69 -1.92 -15.16 3.33
CA LYS A 69 -1.62 -13.80 3.79
C LYS A 69 -0.63 -13.84 4.94
N LYS A 70 0.54 -13.23 4.72
CA LYS A 70 1.42 -12.88 5.82
C LYS A 70 0.81 -11.65 6.49
N GLU A 71 0.74 -11.67 7.82
CA GLU A 71 0.41 -10.46 8.56
C GLU A 71 1.42 -9.38 8.19
N THR A 72 0.92 -8.29 7.64
CA THR A 72 1.75 -7.13 7.35
C THR A 72 1.66 -6.14 8.51
N THR A 73 2.79 -5.52 8.84
CA THR A 73 2.81 -4.49 9.88
C THR A 73 2.24 -3.18 9.35
N ASP A 74 1.82 -2.29 10.25
CA ASP A 74 1.38 -0.95 9.88
C ASP A 74 2.51 -0.16 9.22
N LEU A 75 3.74 -0.37 9.65
CA LEU A 75 4.92 0.26 9.03
C LEU A 75 5.12 -0.25 7.60
N TYR A 76 4.94 -1.53 7.34
CA TYR A 76 4.99 -2.07 5.98
C TYR A 76 3.96 -1.39 5.10
N LYS A 77 2.71 -1.30 5.56
CA LYS A 77 1.63 -0.65 4.82
C LYS A 77 1.94 0.81 4.53
N LEU A 78 2.48 1.52 5.52
CA LEU A 78 2.85 2.92 5.38
C LEU A 78 3.91 3.12 4.27
N PHE A 79 4.98 2.33 4.31
CA PHE A 79 6.06 2.48 3.34
C PHE A 79 5.69 1.98 1.94
N ILE A 80 4.90 0.90 1.84
CA ILE A 80 4.48 0.41 0.53
C ILE A 80 3.47 1.36 -0.14
N SER A 81 2.67 2.07 0.66
CA SER A 81 1.73 3.08 0.15
C SER A 81 2.40 4.38 -0.26
N HIS A 82 3.64 4.60 0.14
CA HIS A 82 4.40 5.82 -0.15
C HIS A 82 5.79 5.47 -0.69
N PRO A 83 5.87 4.95 -1.92
CA PRO A 83 7.14 4.52 -2.51
C PRO A 83 8.13 5.67 -2.72
N GLU A 84 7.67 6.91 -2.63
CA GLU A 84 8.53 8.10 -2.65
C GLU A 84 9.41 8.20 -1.42
N LEU A 85 9.05 7.54 -0.31
CA LEU A 85 9.86 7.51 0.89
C LEU A 85 10.97 6.46 0.74
N ASN A 86 12.21 6.92 0.89
CA ASN A 86 13.36 6.03 0.90
C ASN A 86 13.57 5.53 2.32
N VAL A 87 13.28 4.26 2.57
CA VAL A 87 13.37 3.64 3.91
C VAL A 87 14.76 3.79 4.52
N SER A 88 15.81 3.56 3.71
CA SER A 88 17.19 3.68 4.17
C SER A 88 17.52 5.11 4.61
N ALA A 89 17.05 6.10 3.85
CA ALA A 89 17.25 7.50 4.17
C ALA A 89 16.48 7.92 5.44
N VAL A 90 15.27 7.43 5.61
CA VAL A 90 14.49 7.67 6.83
C VAL A 90 15.22 7.08 8.04
N ALA A 91 15.72 5.85 7.93
CA ALA A 91 16.47 5.21 8.99
C ALA A 91 17.71 6.03 9.36
N ARG A 92 18.48 6.50 8.38
CA ARG A 92 19.66 7.36 8.62
C ARG A 92 19.27 8.65 9.34
N ARG A 93 18.17 9.26 8.93
CA ARG A 93 17.67 10.50 9.54
C ARG A 93 17.34 10.30 11.02
N MET A 94 16.87 9.12 11.39
CA MET A 94 16.57 8.74 12.77
C MET A 94 17.77 8.28 13.56
N GLY A 95 18.90 8.03 12.89
CA GLY A 95 20.09 7.49 13.55
C GLY A 95 20.02 6.00 13.85
N ILE A 96 19.18 5.24 13.15
CA ILE A 96 19.13 3.78 13.26
C ILE A 96 19.65 3.10 12.00
N SER A 97 20.05 1.84 12.13
CA SER A 97 20.53 1.08 10.99
C SER A 97 19.39 0.72 10.03
N GLN A 98 19.73 0.62 8.76
CA GLN A 98 18.80 0.15 7.74
C GLN A 98 18.28 -1.26 8.06
N SER A 99 19.16 -2.13 8.56
CA SER A 99 18.81 -3.49 8.96
C SER A 99 17.75 -3.51 10.07
N LEU A 100 17.90 -2.65 11.08
CA LEU A 100 16.91 -2.55 12.16
C LEU A 100 15.56 -2.05 11.64
N MET A 101 15.56 -1.04 10.79
CA MET A 101 14.32 -0.54 10.18
C MET A 101 13.64 -1.65 9.36
N ALA A 102 14.39 -2.42 8.59
CA ALA A 102 13.86 -3.54 7.82
C ALA A 102 13.20 -4.59 8.72
N GLN A 103 13.77 -4.87 9.88
CA GLN A 103 13.18 -5.79 10.86
C GLN A 103 11.87 -5.27 11.44
N TYR A 104 11.77 -3.98 11.70
CA TYR A 104 10.52 -3.36 12.16
C TYR A 104 9.44 -3.42 11.08
N ILE A 105 9.79 -3.15 9.83
CA ILE A 105 8.85 -3.17 8.71
C ILE A 105 8.35 -4.59 8.46
N SER A 106 9.21 -5.58 8.48
CA SER A 106 8.84 -6.98 8.26
C SER A 106 8.09 -7.63 9.43
N GLY A 107 8.11 -7.00 10.60
CA GLY A 107 7.54 -7.56 11.83
C GLY A 107 8.44 -8.55 12.54
N LYS A 108 9.66 -8.78 12.03
CA LYS A 108 10.62 -9.67 12.66
C LYS A 108 11.04 -9.17 14.04
N LYS A 109 11.04 -7.86 14.23
CA LYS A 109 11.29 -7.22 15.51
C LYS A 109 10.24 -6.13 15.71
N LYS A 110 9.64 -6.10 16.91
CA LYS A 110 8.64 -5.09 17.27
C LYS A 110 9.35 -3.88 17.87
N PRO A 111 9.14 -2.66 17.34
CA PRO A 111 9.69 -1.47 17.97
C PRO A 111 9.00 -1.20 19.32
N SER A 112 9.75 -0.62 20.26
CA SER A 112 9.15 -0.08 21.47
C SER A 112 8.21 1.08 21.12
N ASN A 113 7.31 1.44 22.03
CA ASN A 113 6.42 2.58 21.83
C ASN A 113 7.20 3.87 21.56
N GLU A 114 8.29 4.08 22.29
CA GLU A 114 9.16 5.25 22.09
C GLU A 114 9.81 5.25 20.70
N ARG A 115 10.25 4.08 20.24
CA ARG A 115 10.85 3.94 18.91
C ARG A 115 9.80 4.12 17.81
N LEU A 116 8.61 3.57 18.00
CA LEU A 116 7.52 3.76 17.05
C LEU A 116 7.13 5.24 16.94
N ASP A 117 7.03 5.93 18.08
CA ASP A 117 6.76 7.38 18.10
C ASP A 117 7.83 8.14 17.34
N LEU A 118 9.10 7.77 17.50
CA LEU A 118 10.20 8.41 16.78
C LEU A 118 10.07 8.20 15.26
N ILE A 119 9.71 6.99 14.82
CA ILE A 119 9.48 6.69 13.40
C ILE A 119 8.35 7.56 12.85
N LEU A 120 7.20 7.55 13.53
CA LEU A 120 6.02 8.29 13.08
C LEU A 120 6.25 9.80 13.10
N ASN A 121 6.92 10.32 14.12
CA ASN A 121 7.27 11.73 14.21
C ASN A 121 8.25 12.15 13.12
N THR A 122 9.20 11.29 12.79
CA THR A 122 10.14 11.56 11.69
C THR A 122 9.42 11.68 10.36
N ILE A 123 8.48 10.77 10.08
CA ILE A 123 7.67 10.80 8.86
C ILE A 123 6.77 12.04 8.84
N HIS A 124 6.15 12.36 9.96
CA HIS A 124 5.34 13.57 10.10
C HIS A 124 6.15 14.84 9.82
N HIS A 125 7.37 14.89 10.34
CA HIS A 125 8.29 16.01 10.14
C HIS A 125 8.67 16.17 8.66
N ILE A 126 8.93 15.06 7.96
CA ILE A 126 9.15 15.07 6.52
C ILE A 126 7.94 15.66 5.80
N GLY A 127 6.73 15.26 6.22
CA GLY A 127 5.49 15.80 5.67
C GLY A 127 5.38 17.31 5.84
N LEU A 128 5.73 17.83 7.02
CA LEU A 128 5.74 19.27 7.28
C LEU A 128 6.75 20.01 6.39
N GLU A 129 7.92 19.43 6.19
CA GLU A 129 8.91 20.00 5.27
C GLU A 129 8.38 20.06 3.84
N LEU A 130 7.69 19.02 3.38
CA LEU A 130 7.11 18.96 2.04
C LEU A 130 5.98 19.99 1.88
N ILE A 131 5.14 20.17 2.90
CA ILE A 131 4.08 21.19 2.91
C ILE A 131 4.68 22.60 2.77
N SER A 132 5.88 22.81 3.30
CA SER A 132 6.54 24.11 3.21
C SER A 132 7.05 24.45 1.80
N VAL A 133 7.14 23.46 0.93
CA VAL A 133 7.51 23.67 -0.48
C VAL A 133 6.29 24.25 -1.20
N LYS A 134 6.39 25.52 -1.56
CA LYS A 134 5.28 26.23 -2.21
C LYS A 134 5.34 26.10 -3.71
N PRO A 135 4.20 25.88 -4.38
CA PRO A 135 4.17 25.95 -5.84
C PRO A 135 4.48 27.37 -6.31
N ARG A 136 5.00 27.49 -7.54
CA ARG A 136 5.21 28.80 -8.13
C ARG A 136 3.85 29.45 -8.42
N PRO A 137 3.73 30.78 -8.27
CA PRO A 137 2.43 31.46 -8.46
C PRO A 137 1.78 31.25 -9.82
N GLU A 138 2.58 31.00 -10.86
CA GLU A 138 2.10 30.79 -12.23
C GLU A 138 1.61 29.37 -12.51
N TYR A 139 1.81 28.43 -11.56
CA TYR A 139 1.28 27.07 -11.69
C TYR A 139 -0.18 27.04 -11.26
N PRO A 140 -1.04 26.29 -11.99
CA PRO A 140 -2.40 26.08 -11.52
C PRO A 140 -2.36 25.39 -10.15
N ALA A 141 -3.26 25.79 -9.27
CA ALA A 141 -3.42 25.13 -7.99
C ALA A 141 -3.80 23.67 -8.22
N PHE A 142 -3.24 22.78 -7.41
CA PHE A 142 -3.70 21.40 -7.38
C PHE A 142 -5.18 21.37 -7.03
N GLU A 143 -5.96 20.61 -7.79
CA GLU A 143 -7.35 20.40 -7.44
C GLU A 143 -7.43 19.72 -6.08
N LYS A 144 -8.29 20.22 -5.22
CA LYS A 144 -8.46 19.68 -3.85
C LYS A 144 -8.86 18.21 -3.83
N THR A 145 -9.42 17.72 -4.94
CA THR A 145 -9.81 16.33 -5.11
C THR A 145 -8.64 15.41 -5.47
N ALA A 146 -7.53 15.95 -5.95
CA ALA A 146 -6.35 15.18 -6.33
C ALA A 146 -5.45 14.85 -5.13
N ILE A 147 -5.57 15.59 -4.05
CA ILE A 147 -4.83 15.35 -2.82
C ILE A 147 -5.84 14.95 -1.76
N PRO A 148 -5.76 13.72 -1.23
CA PRO A 148 -6.59 13.36 -0.08
C PRO A 148 -6.39 14.42 0.99
N ALA A 149 -7.47 14.91 1.57
CA ALA A 149 -7.39 15.91 2.63
C ALA A 149 -6.35 15.44 3.64
N VAL A 150 -5.21 16.11 3.65
CA VAL A 150 -4.26 15.95 4.74
C VAL A 150 -5.07 16.32 5.96
N ALA A 151 -5.19 15.38 6.88
CA ALA A 151 -5.93 15.63 8.10
C ALA A 151 -5.47 16.97 8.66
N GLU A 152 -6.38 17.92 8.64
CA GLU A 152 -6.17 19.22 9.25
C GLU A 152 -6.02 18.99 10.75
N GLY A 153 -4.85 19.10 11.21
CA GLY A 153 -4.66 18.92 12.66
C GLY A 153 -3.28 19.20 13.03
#